data_7ebb6d8d2a2c92e30491ae909850abe4
#
_entry.id   7ebb6d8d2a2c92e30491ae909850abe4
#
_cell.length_a   1.000
_cell.length_b   1.000
_cell.length_c   1.000
_cell.angle_alpha   90.00
_cell.angle_beta   90.00
_cell.angle_gamma   90.00
#
_symmetry.space_group_name_H-M   'P 1'
#
loop_
_entity.id
_entity.type
_entity.pdbx_description
1 polymer ?
#
loop_
_entity_poly.entity_id
_entity_poly.type
_entity_poly.pdbx_seq_one_letter_code
_entity_poly.pdbx_strand_id
1 'polypeptide(L)'
;MCSSDLYIHWTIALIYVLLVVVSIVAVLMDNKQPAKTMAWILVLMFLPLIGFVFYFFFGQNTRRNRMISQRSLDQLSKRSMLEFVEQKDLHIPDRYSTLMHLFANQSLSLPFKDNEVEIYTSGYEFFPALLAAIAGAKHHIHLDTYIFEDDALGRLVADALIAKAEQGVEVRLIYDDVGCWKVRSRFFEDMREAGIDVHAFMPVRFPAFTSKVNYRNHRKLCVIDGTTAFIGGMNIAKRYVSGRGHQPWRDTHLRIRGGAVYAVQRAFLVDWYFVDRTLINSRSYYPPVPFAISNNCLAQVVTSSPIAMWPDIMQGYVRILLEARQYVYLETPYFLPTDPVLFAMRTAAIAGVDVRLMVPRHSDAKLVEWASTSYIREAIEAGVKICFYEDAFNHSKLLICDDMLCSCGSTNVDFRSFENNFESNIFFYDHDLTMRLKQVFLDDLTHCTVAETTADLPHTPFYTRLWQASARLLSPLL
;
A
#
# COMPACT_ATOMS: atom_id res chain seq x y z
N MET A 1 19.20 53.77 -21.73
CA MET A 1 18.79 52.37 -21.93
C MET A 1 18.62 52.17 -23.44
N CYS A 2 19.38 51.27 -24.02
CA CYS A 2 19.36 51.05 -25.47
C CYS A 2 18.03 50.38 -25.87
N SER A 3 17.53 50.73 -27.08
CA SER A 3 16.29 50.15 -27.63
C SER A 3 16.30 48.59 -27.64
N SER A 4 17.49 48.00 -27.76
CA SER A 4 17.71 46.53 -27.67
C SER A 4 17.34 45.94 -26.32
N ASP A 5 17.62 46.62 -25.20
CA ASP A 5 17.30 46.13 -23.85
C ASP A 5 15.79 46.05 -23.63
N LEU A 6 15.04 47.04 -24.17
CA LEU A 6 13.59 47.08 -24.10
C LEU A 6 12.97 45.92 -24.90
N TYR A 7 13.47 45.60 -26.08
CA TYR A 7 12.97 44.44 -26.88
C TYR A 7 13.28 43.10 -26.18
N ILE A 8 14.44 42.98 -25.57
CA ILE A 8 14.82 41.78 -24.80
C ILE A 8 13.85 41.59 -23.62
N HIS A 9 13.56 42.64 -22.84
CA HIS A 9 12.62 42.57 -21.71
C HIS A 9 11.20 42.18 -22.17
N TRP A 10 10.69 42.79 -23.24
CA TRP A 10 9.37 42.44 -23.79
C TRP A 10 9.32 40.99 -24.31
N THR A 11 10.38 40.55 -24.96
CA THR A 11 10.46 39.17 -25.45
C THR A 11 10.47 38.16 -24.30
N ILE A 12 11.25 38.41 -23.23
CA ILE A 12 11.26 37.56 -22.02
C ILE A 12 9.88 37.57 -21.35
N ALA A 13 9.25 38.71 -21.19
CA ALA A 13 7.91 38.83 -20.63
C ALA A 13 6.86 38.06 -21.45
N LEU A 14 6.91 38.16 -22.77
CA LEU A 14 6.01 37.43 -23.67
C LEU A 14 6.20 35.90 -23.54
N ILE A 15 7.45 35.43 -23.54
CA ILE A 15 7.76 34.00 -23.36
C ILE A 15 7.26 33.51 -21.98
N TYR A 16 7.46 34.31 -20.93
CA TYR A 16 6.98 34.02 -19.60
C TYR A 16 5.44 33.87 -19.56
N VAL A 17 4.71 34.86 -20.10
CA VAL A 17 3.23 34.82 -20.16
C VAL A 17 2.76 33.59 -20.96
N LEU A 18 3.38 33.33 -22.10
CA LEU A 18 3.05 32.16 -22.92
C LEU A 18 3.25 30.84 -22.14
N LEU A 19 4.39 30.70 -21.43
CA LEU A 19 4.68 29.53 -20.62
C LEU A 19 3.64 29.33 -19.50
N VAL A 20 3.26 30.41 -18.82
CA VAL A 20 2.21 30.34 -17.77
C VAL A 20 0.88 29.93 -18.37
N VAL A 21 0.46 30.54 -19.49
CA VAL A 21 -0.82 30.22 -20.15
C VAL A 21 -0.85 28.76 -20.61
N VAL A 22 0.22 28.26 -21.28
CA VAL A 22 0.31 26.88 -21.73
C VAL A 22 0.26 25.93 -20.54
N SER A 23 0.97 26.26 -19.46
CA SER A 23 0.96 25.44 -18.24
C SER A 23 -0.43 25.40 -17.60
N ILE A 24 -1.14 26.52 -17.51
CA ILE A 24 -2.51 26.59 -16.98
C ILE A 24 -3.46 25.74 -17.84
N VAL A 25 -3.37 25.83 -19.16
CA VAL A 25 -4.19 25.03 -20.07
C VAL A 25 -3.89 23.53 -19.85
N ALA A 26 -2.61 23.16 -19.74
CA ALA A 26 -2.22 21.78 -19.45
C ALA A 26 -2.83 21.27 -18.14
N VAL A 27 -2.77 22.07 -17.06
CA VAL A 27 -3.37 21.74 -15.76
C VAL A 27 -4.89 21.57 -15.84
N LEU A 28 -5.57 22.48 -16.56
CA LEU A 28 -7.03 22.41 -16.76
C LEU A 28 -7.46 21.15 -17.51
N MET A 29 -6.67 20.73 -18.49
CA MET A 29 -6.96 19.54 -19.31
C MET A 29 -6.62 18.21 -18.57
N ASP A 30 -5.70 18.25 -17.64
CA ASP A 30 -5.20 17.04 -16.95
C ASP A 30 -5.97 16.77 -15.64
N ASN A 31 -6.26 17.78 -14.83
CA ASN A 31 -6.88 17.65 -13.53
C ASN A 31 -8.41 17.75 -13.55
N LYS A 32 -9.07 16.76 -12.94
CA LYS A 32 -10.55 16.76 -12.81
C LYS A 32 -11.04 17.24 -11.42
N GLN A 33 -10.13 17.45 -10.47
CA GLN A 33 -10.47 17.92 -9.12
C GLN A 33 -10.33 19.45 -9.05
N PRO A 34 -11.42 20.21 -8.92
CA PRO A 34 -11.38 21.70 -9.02
C PRO A 34 -10.42 22.34 -8.01
N ALA A 35 -10.44 21.90 -6.74
CA ALA A 35 -9.57 22.45 -5.70
C ALA A 35 -8.08 22.23 -6.01
N LYS A 36 -7.70 21.03 -6.46
CA LYS A 36 -6.33 20.68 -6.85
C LYS A 36 -5.90 21.46 -8.09
N THR A 37 -6.80 21.62 -9.06
CA THR A 37 -6.56 22.41 -10.27
C THR A 37 -6.29 23.87 -9.90
N MET A 38 -7.13 24.48 -9.04
CA MET A 38 -6.95 25.86 -8.58
C MET A 38 -5.63 26.06 -7.84
N ALA A 39 -5.26 25.12 -6.95
CA ALA A 39 -3.98 25.18 -6.24
C ALA A 39 -2.79 25.21 -7.22
N TRP A 40 -2.79 24.33 -8.24
CA TRP A 40 -1.74 24.30 -9.25
C TRP A 40 -1.72 25.55 -10.12
N ILE A 41 -2.88 26.12 -10.49
CA ILE A 41 -2.96 27.39 -11.23
C ILE A 41 -2.32 28.52 -10.42
N LEU A 42 -2.62 28.61 -9.12
CA LEU A 42 -2.02 29.63 -8.24
C LEU A 42 -0.49 29.45 -8.14
N VAL A 43 -0.01 28.22 -7.94
CA VAL A 43 1.44 27.94 -7.89
C VAL A 43 2.12 28.34 -9.20
N LEU A 44 1.54 28.00 -10.35
CA LEU A 44 2.10 28.34 -11.66
C LEU A 44 2.04 29.83 -11.95
N MET A 45 1.04 30.55 -11.44
CA MET A 45 0.91 31.99 -11.62
C MET A 45 1.94 32.76 -10.79
N PHE A 46 2.21 32.34 -9.54
CA PHE A 46 3.15 33.04 -8.66
C PHE A 46 4.60 32.55 -8.77
N LEU A 47 4.81 31.27 -9.11
CA LEU A 47 6.13 30.62 -9.18
C LEU A 47 6.25 29.77 -10.45
N PRO A 48 6.17 30.34 -11.67
CA PRO A 48 5.96 29.57 -12.90
C PRO A 48 7.06 28.55 -13.19
N LEU A 49 8.33 28.91 -13.05
CA LEU A 49 9.44 27.98 -13.31
C LEU A 49 9.51 26.86 -12.27
N ILE A 50 9.47 27.23 -10.99
CA ILE A 50 9.48 26.28 -9.88
C ILE A 50 8.17 25.46 -9.89
N GLY A 51 7.04 26.12 -10.06
CA GLY A 51 5.73 25.49 -10.13
C GLY A 51 5.60 24.51 -11.30
N PHE A 52 6.19 24.82 -12.45
CA PHE A 52 6.20 23.89 -13.59
C PHE A 52 6.98 22.63 -13.28
N VAL A 53 8.16 22.74 -12.65
CA VAL A 53 8.95 21.59 -12.21
C VAL A 53 8.16 20.76 -11.19
N PHE A 54 7.58 21.41 -10.16
CA PHE A 54 6.77 20.70 -9.16
C PHE A 54 5.52 20.07 -9.77
N TYR A 55 4.84 20.76 -10.69
CA TYR A 55 3.69 20.18 -11.40
C TYR A 55 4.07 18.95 -12.22
N PHE A 56 5.22 18.99 -12.90
CA PHE A 56 5.72 17.84 -13.67
C PHE A 56 5.94 16.60 -12.80
N PHE A 57 6.46 16.76 -11.58
CA PHE A 57 6.72 15.64 -10.68
C PHE A 57 5.51 15.21 -9.84
N PHE A 58 4.65 16.13 -9.44
CA PHE A 58 3.62 15.89 -8.43
C PHE A 58 2.19 16.22 -8.91
N GLY A 59 2.05 16.97 -9.99
CA GLY A 59 0.76 17.49 -10.43
C GLY A 59 0.04 16.65 -11.48
N GLN A 60 0.77 15.87 -12.28
CA GLN A 60 0.20 15.15 -13.43
C GLN A 60 -0.69 13.98 -13.00
N ASN A 61 -1.84 13.86 -13.64
CA ASN A 61 -2.74 12.72 -13.46
C ASN A 61 -2.37 11.60 -14.42
N THR A 62 -1.62 10.61 -13.92
CA THR A 62 -1.11 9.49 -14.73
C THR A 62 -2.06 8.30 -14.83
N ARG A 63 -3.22 8.33 -14.17
CA ARG A 63 -4.25 7.26 -14.26
C ARG A 63 -4.74 6.98 -15.68
N ARG A 64 -4.46 7.88 -16.63
CA ARG A 64 -4.75 7.69 -18.07
C ARG A 64 -3.69 6.91 -18.83
N ASN A 65 -2.49 6.79 -18.30
CA ASN A 65 -1.37 6.17 -19.00
C ASN A 65 -1.33 4.67 -18.69
N ARG A 66 -2.04 3.87 -19.46
CA ARG A 66 -1.96 2.40 -19.37
C ARG A 66 -0.52 1.95 -19.63
N MET A 67 0.21 1.58 -18.60
CA MET A 67 1.58 1.09 -18.71
C MET A 67 1.64 -0.39 -19.09
N ILE A 68 0.55 -1.11 -18.85
CA ILE A 68 0.35 -2.51 -19.23
C ILE A 68 -0.84 -2.58 -20.19
N SER A 69 -0.69 -3.30 -21.30
CA SER A 69 -1.80 -3.49 -22.25
C SER A 69 -2.90 -4.33 -21.61
N GLN A 70 -4.17 -4.05 -21.97
CA GLN A 70 -5.30 -4.86 -21.50
C GLN A 70 -5.12 -6.34 -21.88
N ARG A 71 -4.62 -6.59 -23.08
CA ARG A 71 -4.34 -7.96 -23.58
C ARG A 71 -3.36 -8.72 -22.67
N SER A 72 -2.28 -8.05 -22.21
CA SER A 72 -1.31 -8.67 -21.31
C SER A 72 -1.91 -8.92 -19.92
N LEU A 73 -2.71 -7.99 -19.38
CA LEU A 73 -3.45 -8.19 -18.14
C LEU A 73 -4.42 -9.35 -18.23
N ASP A 74 -5.15 -9.47 -19.33
CA ASP A 74 -6.10 -10.58 -19.56
C ASP A 74 -5.36 -11.92 -19.60
N GLN A 75 -4.19 -11.99 -20.27
CA GLN A 75 -3.37 -13.19 -20.31
C GLN A 75 -2.81 -13.59 -18.94
N LEU A 76 -2.30 -12.63 -18.17
CA LEU A 76 -1.82 -12.86 -16.79
C LEU A 76 -2.94 -13.27 -15.85
N SER A 77 -4.16 -12.76 -16.08
CA SER A 77 -5.33 -13.06 -15.26
C SER A 77 -6.00 -14.38 -15.64
N LYS A 78 -5.76 -14.89 -16.87
CA LYS A 78 -6.45 -16.06 -17.41
C LYS A 78 -6.41 -17.28 -16.50
N ARG A 79 -5.25 -17.58 -15.90
CA ARG A 79 -5.09 -18.72 -15.00
C ARG A 79 -5.90 -18.54 -13.72
N SER A 80 -5.73 -17.41 -13.04
CA SER A 80 -6.52 -17.10 -11.84
C SER A 80 -8.03 -17.13 -12.12
N MET A 81 -8.47 -16.66 -13.31
CA MET A 81 -9.88 -16.75 -13.72
C MET A 81 -10.34 -18.20 -13.93
N LEU A 82 -9.52 -19.06 -14.53
CA LEU A 82 -9.86 -20.48 -14.70
C LEU A 82 -10.00 -21.18 -13.35
N GLU A 83 -9.05 -20.99 -12.45
CA GLU A 83 -9.08 -21.56 -11.10
C GLU A 83 -10.29 -21.03 -10.30
N PHE A 84 -10.69 -19.77 -10.50
CA PHE A 84 -11.92 -19.23 -9.92
C PHE A 84 -13.17 -19.93 -10.46
N VAL A 85 -13.27 -20.11 -11.77
CA VAL A 85 -14.44 -20.77 -12.41
C VAL A 85 -14.54 -22.25 -12.01
N GLU A 86 -13.39 -22.90 -11.74
CA GLU A 86 -13.36 -24.30 -11.31
C GLU A 86 -13.77 -24.50 -9.84
N GLN A 87 -13.90 -23.43 -9.04
CA GLN A 87 -14.39 -23.51 -7.67
C GLN A 87 -15.85 -24.03 -7.64
N LYS A 88 -16.06 -25.08 -6.85
CA LYS A 88 -17.42 -25.61 -6.60
C LYS A 88 -17.98 -24.98 -5.31
N ASP A 89 -19.29 -24.81 -5.29
CA ASP A 89 -20.04 -24.41 -4.08
C ASP A 89 -19.52 -23.11 -3.45
N LEU A 90 -19.19 -22.10 -4.27
CA LEU A 90 -18.77 -20.80 -3.80
C LEU A 90 -19.99 -20.05 -3.24
N HIS A 91 -20.08 -19.94 -1.92
CA HIS A 91 -21.12 -19.16 -1.26
C HIS A 91 -20.64 -17.74 -0.98
N ILE A 92 -21.23 -16.77 -1.64
CA ILE A 92 -20.95 -15.34 -1.41
C ILE A 92 -21.99 -14.80 -0.42
N PRO A 93 -21.59 -14.26 0.76
CA PRO A 93 -22.53 -13.64 1.69
C PRO A 93 -23.23 -12.42 1.03
N ASP A 94 -24.55 -12.38 1.06
CA ASP A 94 -25.36 -11.33 0.42
C ASP A 94 -24.93 -9.92 0.85
N ARG A 95 -24.64 -9.76 2.14
CA ARG A 95 -24.19 -8.49 2.73
C ARG A 95 -22.97 -7.89 2.04
N TYR A 96 -22.03 -8.73 1.59
CA TYR A 96 -20.76 -8.30 1.01
C TYR A 96 -20.68 -8.48 -0.50
N SER A 97 -21.75 -8.98 -1.13
CA SER A 97 -21.77 -9.26 -2.57
C SER A 97 -21.43 -8.02 -3.40
N THR A 98 -21.95 -6.87 -3.02
CA THR A 98 -21.68 -5.58 -3.72
C THR A 98 -20.22 -5.15 -3.60
N LEU A 99 -19.61 -5.34 -2.43
CA LEU A 99 -18.18 -5.06 -2.22
C LEU A 99 -17.32 -6.03 -3.04
N MET A 100 -17.64 -7.31 -3.04
CA MET A 100 -16.93 -8.30 -3.84
C MET A 100 -17.03 -8.02 -5.34
N HIS A 101 -18.21 -7.63 -5.83
CA HIS A 101 -18.40 -7.23 -7.22
C HIS A 101 -17.62 -5.94 -7.55
N LEU A 102 -17.56 -4.97 -6.64
CA LEU A 102 -16.76 -3.76 -6.81
C LEU A 102 -15.30 -4.13 -7.12
N PHE A 103 -14.69 -4.96 -6.28
CA PHE A 103 -13.30 -5.40 -6.45
C PHE A 103 -13.10 -6.27 -7.71
N ALA A 104 -14.04 -7.18 -7.99
CA ALA A 104 -13.95 -8.02 -9.18
C ALA A 104 -14.01 -7.19 -10.48
N ASN A 105 -14.88 -6.18 -10.53
CA ASN A 105 -15.06 -5.35 -11.72
C ASN A 105 -13.92 -4.34 -11.95
N GLN A 106 -13.24 -3.93 -10.89
CA GLN A 106 -12.17 -2.92 -11.00
C GLN A 106 -10.81 -3.54 -11.32
N SER A 107 -10.40 -4.54 -10.54
CA SER A 107 -9.04 -5.09 -10.57
C SER A 107 -8.97 -6.59 -10.88
N LEU A 108 -10.10 -7.20 -11.30
CA LEU A 108 -10.22 -8.65 -11.44
C LEU A 108 -9.82 -9.40 -10.14
N SER A 109 -10.13 -8.78 -9.00
CA SER A 109 -9.94 -9.41 -7.69
C SER A 109 -11.07 -10.39 -7.46
N LEU A 110 -10.82 -11.66 -7.78
CA LEU A 110 -11.81 -12.72 -7.66
C LEU A 110 -11.76 -13.33 -6.25
N PRO A 111 -12.92 -13.70 -5.66
CA PRO A 111 -12.96 -14.35 -4.35
C PRO A 111 -12.56 -15.83 -4.46
N PHE A 112 -11.72 -16.29 -3.55
CA PHE A 112 -11.30 -17.67 -3.41
C PHE A 112 -11.64 -18.18 -2.03
N LYS A 113 -12.21 -19.39 -1.95
CA LYS A 113 -12.46 -20.12 -0.69
C LYS A 113 -11.34 -21.09 -0.36
N ASP A 114 -11.52 -21.86 0.68
CA ASP A 114 -10.61 -22.91 1.12
C ASP A 114 -9.23 -22.32 1.47
N ASN A 115 -9.23 -21.38 2.44
CA ASN A 115 -8.03 -20.71 2.90
C ASN A 115 -7.74 -21.03 4.36
N GLU A 116 -6.48 -21.36 4.63
CA GLU A 116 -5.90 -21.44 5.97
C GLU A 116 -4.97 -20.23 6.17
N VAL A 117 -5.16 -19.51 7.28
CA VAL A 117 -4.48 -18.23 7.53
C VAL A 117 -3.79 -18.28 8.90
N GLU A 118 -2.49 -18.02 8.92
CA GLU A 118 -1.71 -17.74 10.11
C GLU A 118 -1.41 -16.26 10.21
N ILE A 119 -1.50 -15.72 11.43
CA ILE A 119 -1.32 -14.31 11.73
C ILE A 119 0.00 -14.18 12.48
N TYR A 120 0.88 -13.30 12.02
CA TYR A 120 2.12 -12.92 12.68
C TYR A 120 2.04 -11.45 13.07
N THR A 121 2.29 -11.14 14.33
CA THR A 121 2.22 -9.79 14.87
C THR A 121 3.59 -9.18 15.15
N SER A 122 4.64 -9.99 15.03
CA SER A 122 6.03 -9.59 15.25
C SER A 122 6.98 -10.21 14.22
N GLY A 123 8.11 -9.55 13.99
CA GLY A 123 9.18 -10.11 13.16
C GLY A 123 9.80 -11.37 13.74
N TYR A 124 9.74 -11.55 15.06
CA TYR A 124 10.22 -12.78 15.72
C TYR A 124 9.43 -14.02 15.33
N GLU A 125 8.15 -13.86 15.00
CA GLU A 125 7.30 -14.96 14.53
C GLU A 125 7.36 -15.08 13.01
N PHE A 126 7.29 -13.96 12.29
CA PHE A 126 7.20 -13.93 10.84
C PHE A 126 8.48 -14.44 10.15
N PHE A 127 9.66 -13.94 10.52
CA PHE A 127 10.87 -14.28 9.77
C PHE A 127 11.30 -15.74 9.91
N PRO A 128 11.20 -16.42 11.07
CA PRO A 128 11.41 -17.85 11.14
C PRO A 128 10.44 -18.65 10.25
N ALA A 129 9.16 -18.24 10.19
CA ALA A 129 8.17 -18.89 9.35
C ALA A 129 8.48 -18.68 7.85
N LEU A 130 8.88 -17.48 7.45
CA LEU A 130 9.31 -17.17 6.08
C LEU A 130 10.55 -17.98 5.68
N LEU A 131 11.59 -18.02 6.54
CA LEU A 131 12.82 -18.77 6.28
C LEU A 131 12.57 -20.28 6.20
N ALA A 132 11.70 -20.82 7.07
CA ALA A 132 11.30 -22.22 7.01
C ALA A 132 10.56 -22.54 5.69
N ALA A 133 9.68 -21.65 5.24
CA ALA A 133 8.98 -21.80 3.97
C ALA A 133 9.93 -21.72 2.77
N ILE A 134 10.89 -20.76 2.77
CA ILE A 134 11.94 -20.66 1.76
C ILE A 134 12.76 -21.96 1.73
N ALA A 135 13.21 -22.46 2.89
CA ALA A 135 13.98 -23.70 2.98
C ALA A 135 13.21 -24.93 2.43
N GLY A 136 11.88 -24.92 2.55
CA GLY A 136 10.99 -25.96 2.02
C GLY A 136 10.69 -25.87 0.53
N ALA A 137 11.02 -24.77 -0.14
CA ALA A 137 10.71 -24.52 -1.55
C ALA A 137 11.33 -25.58 -2.49
N LYS A 138 10.55 -26.02 -3.49
CA LYS A 138 10.94 -27.05 -4.46
C LYS A 138 10.86 -26.60 -5.91
N HIS A 139 10.00 -25.66 -6.24
CA HIS A 139 9.75 -25.23 -7.60
C HIS A 139 10.13 -23.76 -7.81
N HIS A 140 9.52 -22.83 -7.04
CA HIS A 140 9.78 -21.42 -7.21
C HIS A 140 9.56 -20.60 -5.96
N ILE A 141 10.26 -19.45 -5.88
CA ILE A 141 10.07 -18.41 -4.88
C ILE A 141 9.90 -17.08 -5.62
N HIS A 142 8.76 -16.44 -5.44
CA HIS A 142 8.45 -15.13 -5.97
C HIS A 142 8.34 -14.14 -4.83
N LEU A 143 9.27 -13.21 -4.71
CA LEU A 143 9.35 -12.24 -3.62
C LEU A 143 9.26 -10.80 -4.17
N ASP A 144 8.31 -10.04 -3.67
CA ASP A 144 8.13 -8.61 -3.95
C ASP A 144 8.10 -7.84 -2.65
N THR A 145 9.00 -6.86 -2.49
CA THR A 145 9.13 -6.10 -1.24
C THR A 145 9.51 -4.64 -1.49
N TYR A 146 8.96 -3.74 -0.66
CA TYR A 146 9.31 -2.33 -0.73
C TYR A 146 10.72 -2.06 -0.21
N ILE A 147 11.08 -2.64 0.95
CA ILE A 147 12.39 -2.47 1.56
C ILE A 147 13.03 -3.84 1.79
N PHE A 148 14.24 -4.00 1.28
CA PHE A 148 15.13 -5.11 1.56
C PHE A 148 16.47 -4.52 1.99
N GLU A 149 16.71 -4.44 3.31
CA GLU A 149 17.91 -3.82 3.86
C GLU A 149 19.12 -4.79 3.83
N ASP A 150 20.32 -4.26 3.57
CA ASP A 150 21.60 -4.97 3.75
C ASP A 150 22.01 -4.93 5.24
N ASP A 151 21.17 -5.54 6.07
CA ASP A 151 21.40 -5.72 7.51
C ASP A 151 21.48 -7.22 7.87
N ALA A 152 21.66 -7.55 9.15
CA ALA A 152 21.82 -8.93 9.56
C ALA A 152 20.62 -9.82 9.17
N LEU A 153 19.39 -9.30 9.27
CA LEU A 153 18.18 -10.01 8.87
C LEU A 153 18.07 -10.14 7.36
N GLY A 154 18.31 -9.02 6.64
CA GLY A 154 18.28 -9.02 5.18
C GLY A 154 19.28 -10.00 4.59
N ARG A 155 20.50 -10.07 5.11
CA ARG A 155 21.51 -11.06 4.69
C ARG A 155 21.05 -12.48 4.96
N LEU A 156 20.46 -12.76 6.12
CA LEU A 156 19.92 -14.09 6.42
C LEU A 156 18.87 -14.54 5.40
N VAL A 157 17.96 -13.63 4.99
CA VAL A 157 16.96 -13.93 3.97
C VAL A 157 17.63 -14.08 2.60
N ALA A 158 18.60 -13.21 2.27
CA ALA A 158 19.34 -13.29 0.99
C ALA A 158 20.09 -14.62 0.88
N ASP A 159 20.81 -15.04 1.92
CA ASP A 159 21.53 -16.31 1.95
C ASP A 159 20.59 -17.50 1.77
N ALA A 160 19.40 -17.47 2.37
CA ALA A 160 18.39 -18.50 2.20
C ALA A 160 17.86 -18.57 0.76
N LEU A 161 17.65 -17.42 0.10
CA LEU A 161 17.24 -17.36 -1.31
C LEU A 161 18.34 -17.86 -2.23
N ILE A 162 19.60 -17.45 -2.00
CA ILE A 162 20.79 -17.90 -2.74
C ILE A 162 20.92 -19.43 -2.64
N ALA A 163 20.87 -19.97 -1.42
CA ALA A 163 20.96 -21.43 -1.23
C ALA A 163 19.89 -22.20 -2.01
N LYS A 164 18.70 -21.60 -2.21
CA LYS A 164 17.63 -22.22 -3.00
C LYS A 164 17.86 -22.10 -4.51
N ALA A 165 18.35 -20.95 -4.98
CA ALA A 165 18.73 -20.78 -6.38
C ALA A 165 19.83 -21.75 -6.78
N GLU A 166 20.87 -21.94 -5.95
CA GLU A 166 21.94 -22.93 -6.15
C GLU A 166 21.43 -24.37 -6.20
N GLN A 167 20.30 -24.67 -5.52
CA GLN A 167 19.62 -25.98 -5.59
C GLN A 167 18.73 -26.13 -6.83
N GLY A 168 18.67 -25.11 -7.71
CA GLY A 168 17.85 -25.14 -8.92
C GLY A 168 16.39 -24.70 -8.74
N VAL A 169 16.03 -24.14 -7.59
CA VAL A 169 14.73 -23.50 -7.37
C VAL A 169 14.72 -22.17 -8.12
N GLU A 170 13.66 -21.90 -8.88
CA GLU A 170 13.48 -20.63 -9.58
C GLU A 170 13.18 -19.50 -8.60
N VAL A 171 14.07 -18.52 -8.46
CA VAL A 171 13.89 -17.41 -7.53
C VAL A 171 13.79 -16.10 -8.31
N ARG A 172 12.67 -15.37 -8.10
CA ARG A 172 12.44 -14.03 -8.65
C ARG A 172 12.22 -13.04 -7.54
N LEU A 173 12.95 -11.93 -7.57
CA LEU A 173 12.92 -10.86 -6.60
C LEU A 173 12.61 -9.52 -7.26
N ILE A 174 11.57 -8.84 -6.77
CA ILE A 174 11.30 -7.43 -7.04
C ILE A 174 11.57 -6.63 -5.77
N TYR A 175 12.32 -5.54 -5.89
CA TYR A 175 12.49 -4.57 -4.81
C TYR A 175 12.24 -3.14 -5.31
N ASP A 176 11.75 -2.24 -4.44
CA ASP A 176 11.58 -0.84 -4.82
C ASP A 176 12.93 -0.10 -4.77
N ASP A 177 13.26 0.61 -5.86
CA ASP A 177 14.54 1.29 -5.99
C ASP A 177 14.75 2.41 -4.93
N VAL A 178 13.70 3.18 -4.63
CA VAL A 178 13.77 4.23 -3.60
C VAL A 178 13.69 3.64 -2.20
N GLY A 179 12.88 2.61 -2.00
CA GLY A 179 12.81 1.88 -0.72
C GLY A 179 14.16 1.29 -0.32
N CYS A 180 14.96 0.90 -1.31
CA CYS A 180 16.27 0.29 -1.13
C CYS A 180 17.46 1.21 -1.48
N TRP A 181 17.26 2.52 -1.65
CA TRP A 181 18.29 3.44 -2.15
C TRP A 181 19.58 3.52 -1.30
N LYS A 182 19.49 3.15 -0.01
CA LYS A 182 20.63 3.08 0.92
C LYS A 182 21.37 1.75 0.86
N VAL A 183 20.81 0.77 0.18
CA VAL A 183 21.40 -0.56 0.03
C VAL A 183 22.46 -0.51 -1.08
N ARG A 184 23.60 -1.11 -0.83
CA ARG A 184 24.69 -1.16 -1.82
C ARG A 184 24.25 -2.03 -3.00
N SER A 185 24.53 -1.61 -4.23
CA SER A 185 24.21 -2.37 -5.44
C SER A 185 24.79 -3.80 -5.40
N ARG A 186 25.98 -3.95 -4.81
CA ARG A 186 26.67 -5.23 -4.64
C ARG A 186 25.80 -6.28 -3.95
N PHE A 187 24.96 -5.88 -2.96
CA PHE A 187 24.05 -6.78 -2.25
C PHE A 187 23.08 -7.50 -3.22
N PHE A 188 22.52 -6.78 -4.19
CA PHE A 188 21.62 -7.34 -5.20
C PHE A 188 22.40 -8.01 -6.36
N GLU A 189 23.63 -7.59 -6.62
CA GLU A 189 24.52 -8.20 -7.61
C GLU A 189 24.95 -9.59 -7.17
N ASP A 190 25.30 -9.79 -5.90
CA ASP A 190 25.64 -11.10 -5.33
C ASP A 190 24.49 -12.10 -5.51
N MET A 191 23.23 -11.67 -5.30
CA MET A 191 22.05 -12.51 -5.56
C MET A 191 21.92 -12.86 -7.07
N ARG A 192 22.19 -11.92 -7.98
CA ARG A 192 22.15 -12.18 -9.44
C ARG A 192 23.24 -13.14 -9.86
N GLU A 193 24.45 -12.99 -9.32
CA GLU A 193 25.57 -13.90 -9.57
C GLU A 193 25.27 -15.33 -9.11
N ALA A 194 24.45 -15.49 -8.05
CA ALA A 194 23.95 -16.78 -7.56
C ALA A 194 22.75 -17.34 -8.37
N GLY A 195 22.31 -16.66 -9.42
CA GLY A 195 21.24 -17.13 -10.31
C GLY A 195 19.83 -16.68 -9.92
N ILE A 196 19.69 -15.74 -9.01
CA ILE A 196 18.38 -15.11 -8.70
C ILE A 196 18.07 -14.05 -9.76
N ASP A 197 16.83 -14.07 -10.26
CA ASP A 197 16.35 -13.06 -11.18
C ASP A 197 15.85 -11.84 -10.38
N VAL A 198 16.65 -10.76 -10.34
CA VAL A 198 16.46 -9.62 -9.44
C VAL A 198 16.23 -8.35 -10.22
N HIS A 199 15.06 -7.71 -9.99
CA HIS A 199 14.66 -6.46 -10.65
C HIS A 199 14.33 -5.35 -9.68
N ALA A 200 14.80 -4.12 -10.00
CA ALA A 200 14.39 -2.90 -9.31
C ALA A 200 13.06 -2.39 -9.89
N PHE A 201 12.08 -2.12 -9.02
CA PHE A 201 10.83 -1.50 -9.44
C PHE A 201 11.01 0.01 -9.59
N MET A 202 10.66 0.55 -10.76
CA MET A 202 10.76 1.97 -11.11
C MET A 202 12.12 2.60 -10.74
N PRO A 203 13.23 2.14 -11.35
CA PRO A 203 14.56 2.64 -11.05
C PRO A 203 14.66 4.15 -11.35
N VAL A 204 15.24 4.89 -10.40
CA VAL A 204 15.46 6.32 -10.50
C VAL A 204 16.89 6.57 -10.95
N ARG A 205 17.07 6.96 -12.22
CA ARG A 205 18.39 7.21 -12.82
C ARG A 205 18.56 8.69 -13.15
N PHE A 206 19.63 9.30 -12.62
CA PHE A 206 20.03 10.64 -13.03
C PHE A 206 20.73 10.59 -14.40
N PRO A 207 20.52 11.55 -15.35
CA PRO A 207 19.64 12.72 -15.26
C PRO A 207 18.19 12.49 -15.70
N ALA A 208 17.81 11.25 -16.02
CA ALA A 208 16.48 10.92 -16.53
C ALA A 208 15.40 10.87 -15.45
N PHE A 209 15.29 11.93 -14.64
CA PHE A 209 14.16 12.07 -13.73
C PHE A 209 12.85 12.06 -14.50
N THR A 210 11.95 11.15 -14.14
CA THR A 210 10.61 11.08 -14.70
C THR A 210 9.58 11.51 -13.66
N SER A 211 8.41 11.98 -14.09
CA SER A 211 7.27 12.27 -13.21
C SER A 211 6.84 11.05 -12.36
N LYS A 212 7.36 9.86 -12.68
CA LYS A 212 7.07 8.59 -11.99
C LYS A 212 7.91 8.35 -10.74
N VAL A 213 8.85 9.24 -10.39
CA VAL A 213 9.67 9.13 -9.16
C VAL A 213 8.80 9.02 -7.90
N ASN A 214 7.62 9.65 -7.92
CA ASN A 214 6.68 9.61 -6.79
C ASN A 214 5.93 8.27 -6.65
N TYR A 215 5.91 7.42 -7.67
CA TYR A 215 5.20 6.14 -7.66
C TYR A 215 6.12 5.04 -7.16
N ARG A 216 5.70 4.38 -6.08
CA ARG A 216 6.53 3.34 -5.44
C ARG A 216 5.77 2.03 -5.34
N ASN A 217 6.50 0.93 -5.43
CA ASN A 217 5.96 -0.39 -5.12
C ASN A 217 6.02 -0.63 -3.61
N HIS A 218 4.88 -0.47 -2.95
CA HIS A 218 4.79 -0.63 -1.50
C HIS A 218 4.26 -2.01 -1.07
N ARG A 219 4.10 -2.94 -2.01
CA ARG A 219 3.66 -4.32 -1.74
C ARG A 219 4.72 -5.11 -0.98
N LYS A 220 4.29 -6.10 -0.22
CA LYS A 220 5.13 -7.09 0.46
C LYS A 220 4.46 -8.44 0.26
N LEU A 221 4.89 -9.14 -0.78
CA LEU A 221 4.33 -10.42 -1.20
C LEU A 221 5.45 -11.45 -1.30
N CYS A 222 5.20 -12.66 -0.83
CA CYS A 222 6.07 -13.80 -1.13
C CYS A 222 5.18 -14.99 -1.49
N VAL A 223 5.43 -15.61 -2.64
CA VAL A 223 4.74 -16.85 -3.05
C VAL A 223 5.78 -17.95 -3.20
N ILE A 224 5.52 -19.08 -2.56
CA ILE A 224 6.39 -20.24 -2.57
C ILE A 224 5.61 -21.42 -3.13
N ASP A 225 6.15 -22.00 -4.21
CA ASP A 225 5.62 -23.16 -4.93
C ASP A 225 4.15 -23.04 -5.36
N GLY A 226 3.59 -21.82 -5.38
CA GLY A 226 2.18 -21.57 -5.69
C GLY A 226 1.20 -22.14 -4.66
N THR A 227 1.67 -22.66 -3.52
CA THR A 227 0.86 -23.28 -2.46
C THR A 227 0.86 -22.50 -1.16
N THR A 228 1.86 -21.65 -0.96
CA THR A 228 1.99 -20.79 0.22
C THR A 228 2.25 -19.35 -0.21
N ALA A 229 1.52 -18.42 0.38
CA ALA A 229 1.75 -16.99 0.17
C ALA A 229 1.91 -16.27 1.49
N PHE A 230 2.73 -15.22 1.49
CA PHE A 230 2.84 -14.25 2.57
C PHE A 230 2.42 -12.89 2.05
N ILE A 231 1.61 -12.15 2.82
CA ILE A 231 1.13 -10.80 2.51
C ILE A 231 0.93 -10.01 3.80
N GLY A 232 1.35 -8.74 3.83
CA GLY A 232 1.17 -7.91 5.01
C GLY A 232 1.99 -6.61 5.00
N GLY A 233 2.28 -6.08 6.19
CA GLY A 233 2.97 -4.81 6.35
C GLY A 233 4.49 -4.89 6.49
N MET A 234 5.05 -6.04 6.91
CA MET A 234 6.47 -6.17 7.25
C MET A 234 7.39 -6.15 6.02
N ASN A 235 8.39 -5.29 6.04
CA ASN A 235 9.51 -5.31 5.10
C ASN A 235 10.64 -6.21 5.60
N ILE A 236 11.62 -6.51 4.75
CA ILE A 236 12.81 -7.27 5.15
C ILE A 236 13.85 -6.31 5.73
N ALA A 237 13.76 -6.09 7.05
CA ALA A 237 14.63 -5.19 7.78
C ALA A 237 14.66 -5.54 9.28
N LYS A 238 15.82 -5.43 9.91
CA LYS A 238 16.03 -5.80 11.32
C LYS A 238 15.15 -5.03 12.31
N ARG A 239 14.58 -3.88 11.91
CA ARG A 239 13.72 -3.07 12.78
C ARG A 239 12.46 -3.79 13.25
N TYR A 240 12.00 -4.79 12.52
CA TYR A 240 10.86 -5.63 12.91
C TYR A 240 11.23 -6.69 13.97
N VAL A 241 12.53 -6.95 14.16
CA VAL A 241 13.05 -7.90 15.16
C VAL A 241 13.71 -7.16 16.31
N SER A 242 14.59 -6.19 16.07
CA SER A 242 15.35 -5.50 17.11
C SER A 242 14.99 -4.03 17.30
N GLY A 243 14.04 -3.49 16.53
CA GLY A 243 13.58 -2.12 16.61
C GLY A 243 14.56 -1.08 16.06
N ARG A 244 14.13 0.19 16.14
CA ARG A 244 14.99 1.37 16.11
C ARG A 244 15.06 1.93 17.54
N GLY A 245 16.13 1.65 18.25
CA GLY A 245 16.23 1.91 19.69
C GLY A 245 16.02 0.63 20.49
N HIS A 246 15.06 0.59 21.43
CA HIS A 246 14.92 -0.54 22.38
C HIS A 246 13.71 -1.48 22.08
N GLN A 247 12.77 -1.06 21.23
CA GLN A 247 11.57 -1.86 20.95
C GLN A 247 11.46 -2.20 19.46
N PRO A 248 11.12 -3.46 19.10
CA PRO A 248 10.83 -3.86 17.73
C PRO A 248 9.55 -3.20 17.23
N TRP A 249 9.48 -2.99 15.90
CA TRP A 249 8.26 -2.49 15.28
C TRP A 249 7.16 -3.54 15.37
N ARG A 250 5.97 -3.12 15.80
CA ARG A 250 4.74 -3.89 15.72
C ARG A 250 4.18 -3.80 14.30
N ASP A 251 3.96 -4.93 13.64
CA ASP A 251 3.29 -4.96 12.32
C ASP A 251 2.56 -6.29 12.14
N THR A 252 1.62 -6.37 11.22
CA THR A 252 0.87 -7.59 10.94
C THR A 252 1.22 -8.15 9.57
N HIS A 253 1.51 -9.46 9.53
CA HIS A 253 1.77 -10.21 8.30
C HIS A 253 1.04 -11.54 8.35
N LEU A 254 0.57 -12.01 7.20
CA LEU A 254 -0.21 -13.24 7.10
C LEU A 254 0.54 -14.28 6.27
N ARG A 255 0.48 -15.54 6.68
CA ARG A 255 0.74 -16.69 5.82
C ARG A 255 -0.57 -17.30 5.39
N ILE A 256 -0.71 -17.57 4.11
CA ILE A 256 -1.93 -18.10 3.50
C ILE A 256 -1.58 -19.37 2.74
N ARG A 257 -2.39 -20.41 2.95
CA ARG A 257 -2.44 -21.61 2.12
C ARG A 257 -3.87 -21.77 1.61
N GLY A 258 -4.06 -22.14 0.36
CA GLY A 258 -5.38 -22.33 -0.23
C GLY A 258 -5.61 -21.50 -1.48
N GLY A 259 -6.89 -21.28 -1.81
CA GLY A 259 -7.30 -20.66 -3.07
C GLY A 259 -6.79 -19.23 -3.28
N ALA A 260 -6.69 -18.43 -2.22
CA ALA A 260 -6.24 -17.03 -2.32
C ALA A 260 -4.77 -16.90 -2.75
N VAL A 261 -3.94 -17.97 -2.63
CA VAL A 261 -2.56 -17.98 -3.13
C VAL A 261 -2.53 -17.69 -4.63
N TYR A 262 -3.52 -18.12 -5.40
CA TYR A 262 -3.63 -17.84 -6.84
C TYR A 262 -3.74 -16.34 -7.13
N ALA A 263 -4.47 -15.61 -6.29
CA ALA A 263 -4.61 -14.17 -6.45
C ALA A 263 -3.33 -13.42 -6.05
N VAL A 264 -2.61 -13.86 -5.01
CA VAL A 264 -1.29 -13.31 -4.64
C VAL A 264 -0.25 -13.61 -5.74
N GLN A 265 -0.25 -14.84 -6.28
CA GLN A 265 0.62 -15.23 -7.41
C GLN A 265 0.35 -14.34 -8.64
N ARG A 266 -0.91 -14.10 -8.97
CA ARG A 266 -1.28 -13.20 -10.05
C ARG A 266 -0.77 -11.78 -9.80
N ALA A 267 -0.91 -11.25 -8.57
CA ALA A 267 -0.43 -9.92 -8.23
C ALA A 267 1.08 -9.79 -8.48
N PHE A 268 1.87 -10.77 -8.01
CA PHE A 268 3.30 -10.82 -8.27
C PHE A 268 3.61 -10.86 -9.78
N LEU A 269 2.94 -11.72 -10.55
CA LEU A 269 3.22 -11.88 -11.99
C LEU A 269 2.86 -10.63 -12.81
N VAL A 270 1.88 -9.85 -12.38
CA VAL A 270 1.56 -8.55 -12.97
C VAL A 270 2.71 -7.56 -12.72
N ASP A 271 3.25 -7.51 -11.50
CA ASP A 271 4.38 -6.66 -11.16
C ASP A 271 5.67 -7.14 -11.85
N TRP A 272 5.87 -8.45 -11.96
CA TRP A 272 6.96 -9.02 -12.72
C TRP A 272 6.91 -8.59 -14.19
N TYR A 273 5.76 -8.72 -14.83
CA TYR A 273 5.59 -8.23 -16.21
C TYR A 273 5.84 -6.73 -16.33
N PHE A 274 5.53 -5.96 -15.27
CA PHE A 274 5.78 -4.53 -15.27
C PHE A 274 7.28 -4.21 -15.31
N VAL A 275 8.12 -4.94 -14.60
CA VAL A 275 9.58 -4.70 -14.53
C VAL A 275 10.39 -5.38 -15.62
N ASP A 276 10.07 -6.64 -15.96
CA ASP A 276 10.86 -7.47 -16.88
C ASP A 276 10.27 -7.57 -18.30
N ARG A 277 8.96 -7.30 -18.47
CA ARG A 277 8.21 -7.46 -19.73
C ARG A 277 8.02 -8.92 -20.18
N THR A 278 8.47 -9.90 -19.43
CA THR A 278 8.23 -11.31 -19.70
C THR A 278 6.87 -11.75 -19.22
N LEU A 279 6.06 -12.31 -20.13
CA LEU A 279 4.73 -12.82 -19.81
C LEU A 279 4.85 -14.26 -19.24
N ILE A 280 4.68 -14.38 -17.94
CA ILE A 280 4.72 -15.68 -17.25
C ILE A 280 3.28 -16.11 -16.94
N ASN A 281 2.82 -17.20 -17.56
CA ASN A 281 1.45 -17.71 -17.42
C ASN A 281 1.38 -19.25 -17.31
N SER A 282 2.48 -19.91 -16.91
CA SER A 282 2.53 -21.37 -16.80
C SER A 282 1.59 -21.88 -15.70
N ARG A 283 0.96 -23.03 -15.94
CA ARG A 283 0.14 -23.74 -14.94
C ARG A 283 1.00 -24.21 -13.75
N SER A 284 2.29 -24.39 -13.92
CA SER A 284 3.20 -24.82 -12.84
C SER A 284 3.21 -23.87 -11.64
N TYR A 285 2.85 -22.59 -11.83
CA TYR A 285 2.73 -21.61 -10.76
C TYR A 285 1.37 -21.63 -10.03
N TYR A 286 0.44 -22.49 -10.46
CA TYR A 286 -0.93 -22.62 -9.95
C TYR A 286 -1.24 -24.10 -9.68
N PRO A 287 -0.54 -24.77 -8.74
CA PRO A 287 -0.82 -26.15 -8.39
C PRO A 287 -2.20 -26.25 -7.71
N PRO A 288 -2.85 -27.41 -7.74
CA PRO A 288 -4.13 -27.60 -7.05
C PRO A 288 -4.06 -27.31 -5.56
N VAL A 289 -5.15 -26.74 -5.01
CA VAL A 289 -5.28 -26.55 -3.56
C VAL A 289 -5.26 -27.91 -2.86
N PRO A 290 -4.48 -28.10 -1.77
CA PRO A 290 -4.47 -29.34 -1.03
C PRO A 290 -5.87 -29.69 -0.49
N PHE A 291 -6.32 -30.93 -0.69
CA PHE A 291 -7.65 -31.40 -0.22
C PHE A 291 -7.87 -31.28 1.29
N ALA A 292 -6.79 -31.18 2.08
CA ALA A 292 -6.88 -30.99 3.52
C ALA A 292 -7.46 -29.62 3.91
N ILE A 293 -7.48 -28.64 2.97
CA ILE A 293 -8.07 -27.31 3.19
C ILE A 293 -9.44 -27.30 2.48
N SER A 294 -10.50 -27.45 3.25
CA SER A 294 -11.88 -27.39 2.78
C SER A 294 -12.71 -26.61 3.79
N ASN A 295 -12.86 -25.32 3.55
CA ASN A 295 -13.62 -24.41 4.39
C ASN A 295 -14.21 -23.26 3.55
N ASN A 296 -15.06 -22.45 4.19
CA ASN A 296 -15.67 -21.29 3.55
C ASN A 296 -14.92 -19.98 3.88
N CYS A 297 -13.66 -20.04 4.35
CA CYS A 297 -12.86 -18.84 4.55
C CYS A 297 -12.62 -18.17 3.18
N LEU A 298 -13.45 -17.19 2.88
CA LEU A 298 -13.49 -16.51 1.60
C LEU A 298 -12.58 -15.30 1.62
N ALA A 299 -11.71 -15.19 0.62
CA ALA A 299 -10.71 -14.13 0.53
C ALA A 299 -10.63 -13.51 -0.87
N GLN A 300 -10.41 -12.20 -0.94
CA GLN A 300 -10.09 -11.45 -2.16
C GLN A 300 -8.80 -10.67 -1.99
N VAL A 301 -7.84 -10.86 -2.88
CA VAL A 301 -6.63 -10.02 -2.95
C VAL A 301 -6.91 -8.86 -3.89
N VAL A 302 -6.89 -7.65 -3.33
CA VAL A 302 -7.15 -6.41 -4.05
C VAL A 302 -5.83 -5.66 -4.21
N THR A 303 -5.51 -5.30 -5.43
CA THR A 303 -4.32 -4.49 -5.73
C THR A 303 -4.74 -3.11 -6.20
N SER A 304 -4.06 -2.07 -5.75
CA SER A 304 -4.20 -0.74 -6.31
C SER A 304 -2.89 -0.24 -6.91
N SER A 305 -2.98 0.73 -7.81
CA SER A 305 -1.83 1.37 -8.41
C SER A 305 -2.16 2.78 -8.90
N PRO A 306 -1.16 3.67 -9.03
CA PRO A 306 -1.37 5.03 -9.54
C PRO A 306 -1.77 5.08 -11.01
N ILE A 307 -1.60 3.97 -11.73
CA ILE A 307 -1.93 3.83 -13.15
C ILE A 307 -3.28 3.12 -13.38
N ALA A 308 -3.90 2.57 -12.33
CA ALA A 308 -5.25 2.02 -12.40
C ALA A 308 -6.28 3.14 -12.63
N MET A 309 -7.37 2.82 -13.33
CA MET A 309 -8.43 3.79 -13.60
C MET A 309 -9.10 4.28 -12.31
N TRP A 310 -9.19 3.41 -11.31
CA TRP A 310 -9.86 3.64 -10.04
C TRP A 310 -8.93 3.35 -8.86
N PRO A 311 -9.10 4.04 -7.73
CA PRO A 311 -8.37 3.75 -6.49
C PRO A 311 -9.05 2.61 -5.72
N ASP A 312 -8.83 1.36 -6.16
CA ASP A 312 -9.61 0.18 -5.80
C ASP A 312 -9.70 -0.04 -4.29
N ILE A 313 -8.56 -0.07 -3.59
CA ILE A 313 -8.52 -0.27 -2.14
C ILE A 313 -9.21 0.88 -1.40
N MET A 314 -9.00 2.14 -1.82
CA MET A 314 -9.65 3.30 -1.22
C MET A 314 -11.17 3.21 -1.33
N GLN A 315 -11.70 2.84 -2.50
CA GLN A 315 -13.15 2.68 -2.70
C GLN A 315 -13.71 1.55 -1.84
N GLY A 316 -12.95 0.47 -1.64
CA GLY A 316 -13.28 -0.59 -0.70
C GLY A 316 -13.39 -0.08 0.73
N TYR A 317 -12.41 0.68 1.19
CA TYR A 317 -12.43 1.30 2.54
C TYR A 317 -13.65 2.21 2.72
N VAL A 318 -13.91 3.10 1.75
CA VAL A 318 -15.11 3.98 1.77
C VAL A 318 -16.39 3.15 1.87
N ARG A 319 -16.50 2.09 1.06
CA ARG A 319 -17.69 1.23 1.07
C ARG A 319 -17.89 0.52 2.40
N ILE A 320 -16.82 -0.04 2.97
CA ILE A 320 -16.86 -0.74 4.26
C ILE A 320 -17.28 0.22 5.39
N LEU A 321 -16.67 1.41 5.44
CA LEU A 321 -17.01 2.43 6.45
C LEU A 321 -18.48 2.87 6.38
N LEU A 322 -19.03 3.05 5.18
CA LEU A 322 -20.42 3.47 4.99
C LEU A 322 -21.45 2.34 5.22
N GLU A 323 -21.05 1.08 5.10
CA GLU A 323 -21.91 -0.08 5.31
C GLU A 323 -21.78 -0.72 6.70
N ALA A 324 -20.82 -0.28 7.50
CA ALA A 324 -20.62 -0.72 8.87
C ALA A 324 -21.87 -0.45 9.73
N ARG A 325 -22.20 -1.39 10.61
CA ARG A 325 -23.40 -1.33 11.45
C ARG A 325 -23.11 -1.27 12.95
N GLN A 326 -22.04 -1.94 13.39
CA GLN A 326 -21.68 -2.05 14.80
C GLN A 326 -20.35 -1.36 15.08
N TYR A 327 -19.30 -1.75 14.35
CA TYR A 327 -17.98 -1.18 14.57
C TYR A 327 -17.07 -1.29 13.35
N VAL A 328 -16.08 -0.38 13.28
CA VAL A 328 -14.91 -0.49 12.39
C VAL A 328 -13.67 -0.15 13.20
N TYR A 329 -12.72 -1.08 13.26
CA TYR A 329 -11.43 -0.89 13.92
C TYR A 329 -10.34 -0.85 12.85
N LEU A 330 -9.47 0.16 12.92
CA LEU A 330 -8.43 0.44 11.96
C LEU A 330 -7.08 0.57 12.67
N GLU A 331 -6.03 -0.02 12.10
CA GLU A 331 -4.64 0.26 12.47
C GLU A 331 -3.90 0.83 11.27
N THR A 332 -3.15 1.88 11.49
CA THR A 332 -2.30 2.48 10.45
C THR A 332 -1.14 3.26 11.07
N PRO A 333 0.09 3.15 10.51
CA PRO A 333 1.21 3.97 11.00
C PRO A 333 1.06 5.45 10.70
N TYR A 334 0.36 5.78 9.59
CA TYR A 334 0.17 7.14 9.11
C TYR A 334 -1.31 7.39 8.85
N PHE A 335 -1.82 8.46 9.45
CA PHE A 335 -3.21 8.88 9.25
C PHE A 335 -3.23 10.23 8.54
N LEU A 336 -3.18 10.17 7.22
CA LEU A 336 -3.29 11.31 6.30
C LEU A 336 -4.39 11.00 5.25
N PRO A 337 -5.64 10.79 5.70
CA PRO A 337 -6.70 10.25 4.87
C PRO A 337 -7.01 11.17 3.69
N THR A 338 -7.46 10.56 2.59
CA THR A 338 -8.12 11.29 1.50
C THR A 338 -9.50 11.75 1.97
N ASP A 339 -10.03 12.82 1.36
CA ASP A 339 -11.33 13.37 1.71
C ASP A 339 -12.47 12.33 1.70
N PRO A 340 -12.58 11.40 0.71
CA PRO A 340 -13.61 10.37 0.73
C PRO A 340 -13.51 9.42 1.93
N VAL A 341 -12.30 9.02 2.33
CA VAL A 341 -12.10 8.12 3.47
C VAL A 341 -12.40 8.82 4.79
N LEU A 342 -11.92 10.06 4.97
CA LEU A 342 -12.22 10.85 6.16
C LEU A 342 -13.73 11.11 6.28
N PHE A 343 -14.38 11.48 5.17
CA PHE A 343 -15.83 11.67 5.13
C PHE A 343 -16.59 10.41 5.52
N ALA A 344 -16.24 9.25 4.96
CA ALA A 344 -16.89 7.97 5.28
C ALA A 344 -16.69 7.58 6.75
N MET A 345 -15.47 7.75 7.29
CA MET A 345 -15.14 7.48 8.69
C MET A 345 -15.97 8.35 9.66
N ARG A 346 -16.05 9.64 9.39
CA ARG A 346 -16.84 10.58 10.19
C ARG A 346 -18.33 10.26 10.11
N THR A 347 -18.83 9.95 8.90
CA THR A 347 -20.24 9.58 8.68
C THR A 347 -20.60 8.33 9.48
N ALA A 348 -19.75 7.31 9.50
CA ALA A 348 -19.96 6.11 10.29
C ALA A 348 -20.01 6.40 11.79
N ALA A 349 -19.04 7.19 12.31
CA ALA A 349 -19.00 7.56 13.72
C ALA A 349 -20.23 8.39 14.16
N ILE A 350 -20.61 9.41 13.37
CA ILE A 350 -21.81 10.22 13.62
C ILE A 350 -23.10 9.37 13.57
N ALA A 351 -23.14 8.34 12.73
CA ALA A 351 -24.25 7.40 12.65
C ALA A 351 -24.32 6.41 13.84
N GLY A 352 -23.37 6.47 14.79
CA GLY A 352 -23.34 5.65 16.00
C GLY A 352 -22.55 4.34 15.88
N VAL A 353 -21.78 4.15 14.79
CA VAL A 353 -20.83 3.03 14.63
C VAL A 353 -19.63 3.28 15.55
N ASP A 354 -19.15 2.28 16.30
CA ASP A 354 -17.93 2.36 17.11
C ASP A 354 -16.69 2.34 16.18
N VAL A 355 -16.25 3.53 15.78
CA VAL A 355 -15.07 3.69 14.92
C VAL A 355 -13.85 3.94 15.77
N ARG A 356 -12.88 3.02 15.73
CA ARG A 356 -11.59 3.14 16.43
C ARG A 356 -10.45 3.17 15.44
N LEU A 357 -9.56 4.14 15.64
CA LEU A 357 -8.35 4.29 14.85
C LEU A 357 -7.13 4.18 15.75
N MET A 358 -6.31 3.16 15.54
CA MET A 358 -5.05 2.99 16.23
C MET A 358 -3.90 3.53 15.38
N VAL A 359 -3.10 4.40 16.00
CA VAL A 359 -1.90 5.02 15.40
C VAL A 359 -0.76 4.97 16.40
N PRO A 360 0.51 4.95 15.97
CA PRO A 360 1.63 5.06 16.89
C PRO A 360 1.60 6.42 17.59
N ARG A 361 2.00 6.45 18.88
CA ARG A 361 2.08 7.69 19.66
C ARG A 361 3.03 8.71 19.03
N HIS A 362 4.15 8.23 18.51
CA HIS A 362 5.14 9.03 17.83
C HIS A 362 5.39 8.49 16.44
N SER A 363 5.31 9.36 15.44
CA SER A 363 5.67 9.01 14.07
C SER A 363 7.20 8.99 13.89
N ASP A 364 7.68 8.18 12.98
CA ASP A 364 9.09 8.16 12.56
C ASP A 364 9.46 9.40 11.71
N ALA A 365 8.47 10.23 11.31
CA ALA A 365 8.64 11.47 10.57
C ALA A 365 7.80 12.61 11.19
N LYS A 366 8.47 13.65 11.70
CA LYS A 366 7.82 14.79 12.39
C LYS A 366 6.78 15.52 11.52
N LEU A 367 7.04 15.65 10.23
CA LEU A 367 6.12 16.35 9.33
C LEU A 367 4.81 15.56 9.15
N VAL A 368 4.90 14.23 9.08
CA VAL A 368 3.76 13.31 9.04
C VAL A 368 2.99 13.38 10.36
N GLU A 369 3.67 13.41 11.51
CA GLU A 369 3.05 13.54 12.83
C GLU A 369 2.24 14.84 12.95
N TRP A 370 2.79 15.97 12.49
CA TRP A 370 2.08 17.25 12.51
C TRP A 370 0.84 17.24 11.63
N ALA A 371 0.96 16.75 10.40
CA ALA A 371 -0.18 16.64 9.49
C ALA A 371 -1.26 15.70 10.03
N SER A 372 -0.86 14.52 10.54
CA SER A 372 -1.76 13.52 11.14
C SER A 372 -2.54 14.08 12.33
N THR A 373 -1.88 14.87 13.21
CA THR A 373 -2.55 15.48 14.38
C THR A 373 -3.70 16.39 13.97
N SER A 374 -3.59 17.10 12.83
CA SER A 374 -4.70 17.94 12.33
C SER A 374 -5.92 17.10 11.91
N TYR A 375 -5.70 15.96 11.25
CA TYR A 375 -6.78 15.03 10.87
C TYR A 375 -7.38 14.29 12.06
N ILE A 376 -6.55 13.90 13.03
CA ILE A 376 -6.97 13.24 14.28
C ILE A 376 -7.97 14.12 15.03
N ARG A 377 -7.69 15.41 15.16
CA ARG A 377 -8.61 16.35 15.83
C ARG A 377 -9.98 16.38 15.15
N GLU A 378 -10.02 16.44 13.84
CA GLU A 378 -11.25 16.44 13.05
C GLU A 378 -12.01 15.10 13.15
N ALA A 379 -11.30 13.98 13.25
CA ALA A 379 -11.90 12.66 13.42
C ALA A 379 -12.54 12.51 14.81
N ILE A 380 -11.85 12.96 15.88
CA ILE A 380 -12.37 12.95 17.26
C ILE A 380 -13.65 13.82 17.37
N GLU A 381 -13.68 15.00 16.74
CA GLU A 381 -14.86 15.87 16.72
C GLU A 381 -16.10 15.18 16.11
N ALA A 382 -15.91 14.18 15.29
CA ALA A 382 -16.97 13.37 14.71
C ALA A 382 -17.31 12.10 15.54
N GLY A 383 -16.62 11.86 16.65
CA GLY A 383 -16.84 10.71 17.53
C GLY A 383 -15.94 9.48 17.24
N VAL A 384 -14.91 9.62 16.39
CA VAL A 384 -13.92 8.56 16.20
C VAL A 384 -13.02 8.47 17.43
N LYS A 385 -12.84 7.28 17.99
CA LYS A 385 -11.94 7.04 19.12
C LYS A 385 -10.52 6.79 18.61
N ILE A 386 -9.56 7.58 19.07
CA ILE A 386 -8.16 7.45 18.68
C ILE A 386 -7.40 6.69 19.76
N CYS A 387 -6.76 5.60 19.35
CA CYS A 387 -5.96 4.74 20.21
C CYS A 387 -4.48 4.99 19.90
N PHE A 388 -3.77 5.69 20.77
CA PHE A 388 -2.34 5.96 20.60
C PHE A 388 -1.52 4.79 21.17
N TYR A 389 -0.87 4.02 20.31
CA TYR A 389 -0.01 2.91 20.70
C TYR A 389 1.30 3.42 21.30
N GLU A 390 1.59 3.06 22.55
CA GLU A 390 2.67 3.68 23.36
C GLU A 390 3.99 2.90 23.31
N ASP A 391 3.96 1.57 23.26
CA ASP A 391 5.13 0.73 23.55
C ASP A 391 6.17 0.73 22.43
N ALA A 392 5.74 0.83 21.17
CA ALA A 392 6.59 0.75 20.00
C ALA A 392 6.01 1.52 18.82
N PHE A 393 6.70 1.52 17.69
CA PHE A 393 6.11 2.01 16.43
C PHE A 393 5.17 0.95 15.86
N ASN A 394 3.85 1.17 15.99
CA ASN A 394 2.85 0.31 15.33
C ASN A 394 2.78 0.66 13.84
N HIS A 395 3.28 -0.28 13.03
CA HIS A 395 3.29 -0.15 11.57
C HIS A 395 2.23 -1.05 10.89
N SER A 396 1.29 -1.60 11.65
CA SER A 396 0.23 -2.48 11.15
C SER A 396 -0.78 -1.74 10.26
N LYS A 397 -1.36 -2.47 9.31
CA LYS A 397 -2.42 -1.99 8.41
C LYS A 397 -3.55 -2.99 8.45
N LEU A 398 -4.42 -2.82 9.43
CA LEU A 398 -5.58 -3.67 9.66
C LEU A 398 -6.87 -2.88 9.50
N LEU A 399 -7.88 -3.55 9.00
CA LEU A 399 -9.28 -3.13 9.05
C LEU A 399 -10.12 -4.31 9.51
N ILE A 400 -10.99 -4.10 10.49
CA ILE A 400 -11.87 -5.12 11.06
C ILE A 400 -13.27 -4.52 11.17
N CYS A 401 -14.28 -5.21 10.67
CA CYS A 401 -15.65 -4.70 10.62
C CYS A 401 -16.68 -5.77 10.95
N ASP A 402 -17.55 -5.47 11.92
CA ASP A 402 -18.81 -6.18 12.20
C ASP A 402 -18.67 -7.72 12.27
N ASP A 403 -17.63 -8.22 12.93
CA ASP A 403 -17.30 -9.64 13.18
C ASP A 403 -17.18 -10.55 11.93
N MET A 404 -17.32 -10.01 10.73
CA MET A 404 -17.39 -10.83 9.49
C MET A 404 -16.41 -10.41 8.40
N LEU A 405 -15.91 -9.19 8.45
CA LEU A 405 -15.02 -8.67 7.43
C LEU A 405 -13.73 -8.15 8.07
N CYS A 406 -12.62 -8.58 7.53
CA CYS A 406 -11.31 -8.03 7.91
C CYS A 406 -10.39 -7.87 6.69
N SER A 407 -9.41 -7.00 6.81
CA SER A 407 -8.38 -6.78 5.80
C SER A 407 -7.01 -6.57 6.45
N CYS A 408 -6.00 -7.17 5.84
CA CYS A 408 -4.59 -6.93 6.15
C CYS A 408 -3.82 -6.71 4.84
N GLY A 409 -2.77 -5.88 4.87
CA GLY A 409 -1.98 -5.65 3.68
C GLY A 409 -0.91 -4.59 3.83
N SER A 410 -0.59 -3.93 2.72
CA SER A 410 0.45 -2.91 2.67
C SER A 410 -0.08 -1.48 2.77
N THR A 411 -1.40 -1.26 2.61
CA THR A 411 -2.01 0.05 2.41
C THR A 411 -2.20 0.80 3.72
N ASN A 412 -1.51 1.92 3.90
CA ASN A 412 -1.77 2.88 4.98
C ASN A 412 -3.05 3.68 4.70
N VAL A 413 -3.61 4.31 5.74
CA VAL A 413 -4.71 5.28 5.59
C VAL A 413 -4.12 6.65 5.27
N ASP A 414 -3.45 6.75 4.10
CA ASP A 414 -2.81 7.98 3.64
C ASP A 414 -2.98 8.22 2.13
N PHE A 415 -2.71 9.46 1.70
CA PHE A 415 -2.80 9.84 0.28
C PHE A 415 -1.89 9.02 -0.61
N ARG A 416 -0.65 8.73 -0.16
CA ARG A 416 0.31 8.00 -0.98
C ARG A 416 -0.14 6.58 -1.26
N SER A 417 -0.61 5.89 -0.23
CA SER A 417 -1.10 4.52 -0.38
C SER A 417 -2.34 4.45 -1.27
N PHE A 418 -3.25 5.41 -1.15
CA PHE A 418 -4.48 5.39 -1.95
C PHE A 418 -4.32 5.91 -3.38
N GLU A 419 -3.37 6.82 -3.65
CA GLU A 419 -3.28 7.52 -4.92
C GLU A 419 -1.98 7.26 -5.69
N ASN A 420 -0.85 7.04 -5.00
CA ASN A 420 0.48 7.11 -5.60
C ASN A 420 1.28 5.81 -5.55
N ASN A 421 0.95 4.88 -4.65
CA ASN A 421 1.68 3.63 -4.51
C ASN A 421 1.00 2.46 -5.23
N PHE A 422 1.81 1.45 -5.56
CA PHE A 422 1.32 0.11 -5.82
C PHE A 422 1.14 -0.58 -4.48
N GLU A 423 -0.09 -0.94 -4.13
CA GLU A 423 -0.46 -1.54 -2.87
C GLU A 423 -1.17 -2.88 -3.08
N SER A 424 -1.23 -3.69 -2.03
CA SER A 424 -1.99 -4.92 -2.00
C SER A 424 -2.57 -5.17 -0.62
N ASN A 425 -3.87 -5.43 -0.58
CA ASN A 425 -4.56 -5.89 0.61
C ASN A 425 -5.30 -7.18 0.32
N ILE A 426 -5.43 -8.03 1.32
CA ILE A 426 -6.35 -9.16 1.28
C ILE A 426 -7.54 -8.86 2.17
N PHE A 427 -8.74 -9.07 1.64
CA PHE A 427 -10.01 -8.93 2.34
C PHE A 427 -10.57 -10.31 2.58
N PHE A 428 -10.95 -10.60 3.82
CA PHE A 428 -11.59 -11.84 4.21
C PHE A 428 -13.03 -11.58 4.63
N TYR A 429 -13.89 -12.49 4.26
CA TYR A 429 -15.31 -12.50 4.60
C TYR A 429 -15.61 -13.76 5.42
N ASP A 430 -15.00 -13.81 6.61
CA ASP A 430 -14.99 -14.99 7.47
C ASP A 430 -15.05 -14.57 8.94
N HIS A 431 -15.97 -15.15 9.69
CA HIS A 431 -16.20 -14.81 11.09
C HIS A 431 -14.99 -15.16 11.97
N ASP A 432 -14.50 -16.39 11.87
CA ASP A 432 -13.48 -16.91 12.79
C ASP A 432 -12.16 -16.16 12.62
N LEU A 433 -11.74 -15.90 11.38
CA LEU A 433 -10.55 -15.12 11.11
C LEU A 433 -10.73 -13.65 11.54
N THR A 434 -11.91 -13.07 11.29
CA THR A 434 -12.21 -11.68 11.72
C THR A 434 -12.14 -11.58 13.24
N MET A 435 -12.66 -12.56 13.98
CA MET A 435 -12.58 -12.58 15.45
C MET A 435 -11.14 -12.73 15.95
N ARG A 436 -10.32 -13.54 15.28
CA ARG A 436 -8.88 -13.66 15.61
C ARG A 436 -8.14 -12.34 15.41
N LEU A 437 -8.37 -11.62 14.29
CA LEU A 437 -7.77 -10.30 14.04
C LEU A 437 -8.35 -9.22 14.96
N LYS A 438 -9.64 -9.32 15.33
CA LYS A 438 -10.24 -8.46 16.37
C LYS A 438 -9.55 -8.63 17.71
N GLN A 439 -9.23 -9.89 18.09
CA GLN A 439 -8.50 -10.14 19.31
C GLN A 439 -7.09 -9.52 19.27
N VAL A 440 -6.40 -9.63 18.15
CA VAL A 440 -5.10 -8.94 17.94
C VAL A 440 -5.24 -7.42 18.17
N PHE A 441 -6.27 -6.77 17.60
CA PHE A 441 -6.53 -5.36 17.82
C PHE A 441 -6.82 -5.04 19.30
N LEU A 442 -7.59 -5.89 19.97
CA LEU A 442 -7.92 -5.70 21.40
C LEU A 442 -6.72 -5.90 22.31
N ASP A 443 -5.82 -6.84 21.97
CA ASP A 443 -4.56 -7.03 22.68
C ASP A 443 -3.65 -5.79 22.51
N ASP A 444 -3.51 -5.27 21.28
CA ASP A 444 -2.79 -4.03 21.01
C ASP A 444 -3.43 -2.81 21.71
N LEU A 445 -4.75 -2.79 21.86
CA LEU A 445 -5.47 -1.73 22.57
C LEU A 445 -5.06 -1.63 24.05
N THR A 446 -4.64 -2.73 24.67
CA THR A 446 -4.15 -2.71 26.07
C THR A 446 -2.87 -1.89 26.23
N HIS A 447 -2.14 -1.67 25.13
CA HIS A 447 -0.92 -0.85 25.04
C HIS A 447 -1.18 0.58 24.55
N CYS A 448 -2.46 1.00 24.53
CA CYS A 448 -2.86 2.31 24.01
C CYS A 448 -3.38 3.26 25.08
N THR A 449 -3.09 4.55 24.88
CA THR A 449 -3.87 5.63 25.47
C THR A 449 -4.99 6.01 24.51
N VAL A 450 -6.24 6.00 24.99
CA VAL A 450 -7.42 6.29 24.17
C VAL A 450 -7.85 7.74 24.37
N ALA A 451 -8.06 8.46 23.25
CA ALA A 451 -8.66 9.79 23.22
C ALA A 451 -10.04 9.72 22.56
N GLU A 452 -11.09 10.09 23.30
CA GLU A 452 -12.48 10.11 22.83
C GLU A 452 -12.97 11.53 22.57
N THR A 453 -12.32 12.52 23.17
CA THR A 453 -12.64 13.94 23.03
C THR A 453 -11.40 14.77 22.71
N THR A 454 -11.59 15.96 22.18
CA THR A 454 -10.46 16.88 21.94
C THR A 454 -9.78 17.35 23.23
N ALA A 455 -10.43 17.22 24.39
CA ALA A 455 -9.84 17.51 25.69
C ALA A 455 -8.79 16.48 26.13
N ASP A 456 -8.86 15.25 25.61
CA ASP A 456 -7.88 14.19 25.87
C ASP A 456 -6.57 14.40 25.08
N LEU A 457 -6.58 15.31 24.09
CA LEU A 457 -5.38 15.66 23.34
C LEU A 457 -4.54 16.69 24.13
N PRO A 458 -3.20 16.62 24.01
CA PRO A 458 -2.33 17.61 24.63
C PRO A 458 -2.70 19.04 24.21
N HIS A 459 -2.66 19.97 25.19
CA HIS A 459 -2.85 21.40 24.89
C HIS A 459 -1.83 21.86 23.86
N THR A 460 -2.32 22.34 22.72
CA THR A 460 -1.48 22.73 21.59
C THR A 460 -1.55 24.24 21.40
N PRO A 461 -0.43 25.00 21.57
CA PRO A 461 -0.39 26.43 21.32
C PRO A 461 -0.81 26.79 19.89
N PHE A 462 -1.31 28.02 19.70
CA PHE A 462 -1.79 28.50 18.39
C PHE A 462 -0.76 28.34 17.27
N TYR A 463 0.48 28.69 17.49
CA TYR A 463 1.54 28.56 16.48
C TYR A 463 1.81 27.12 16.08
N THR A 464 1.74 26.16 17.01
CA THR A 464 1.88 24.73 16.70
C THR A 464 0.67 24.23 15.88
N ARG A 465 -0.54 24.69 16.21
CA ARG A 465 -1.74 24.38 15.41
C ARG A 465 -1.64 24.94 14.00
N LEU A 466 -1.06 26.12 13.83
CA LEU A 466 -0.81 26.70 12.53
C LEU A 466 0.18 25.86 11.73
N TRP A 467 1.26 25.36 12.35
CA TRP A 467 2.20 24.44 11.70
C TRP A 467 1.56 23.11 11.33
N GLN A 468 0.74 22.53 12.20
CA GLN A 468 -0.04 21.30 11.92
C GLN A 468 -0.98 21.49 10.72
N ALA A 469 -1.70 22.60 10.67
CA ALA A 469 -2.56 22.95 9.55
C ALA A 469 -1.77 23.17 8.24
N SER A 470 -0.59 23.80 8.34
CA SER A 470 0.29 23.98 7.18
C SER A 470 0.88 22.64 6.69
N ALA A 471 1.28 21.76 7.61
CA ALA A 471 1.76 20.42 7.27
C ALA A 471 0.66 19.58 6.56
N ARG A 472 -0.62 19.74 6.97
CA ARG A 472 -1.76 19.10 6.32
C ARG A 472 -1.86 19.44 4.83
N LEU A 473 -1.50 20.65 4.41
CA LEU A 473 -1.50 21.02 2.99
C LEU A 473 -0.49 20.19 2.16
N LEU A 474 0.52 19.63 2.81
CA LEU A 474 1.53 18.79 2.17
C LEU A 474 1.13 17.31 2.14
N SER A 475 0.00 16.91 2.74
CA SER A 475 -0.45 15.49 2.81
C SER A 475 -0.44 14.76 1.45
N PRO A 476 -0.76 15.38 0.30
CA PRO A 476 -0.66 14.71 -0.99
C PRO A 476 0.78 14.40 -1.44
N LEU A 477 1.79 14.97 -0.76
CA LEU A 477 3.22 14.77 -1.04
C LEU A 477 3.89 13.86 -0.01
N LEU A 478 3.26 13.70 1.18
CA LEU A 478 3.72 12.89 2.30
C LEU A 478 3.16 11.48 2.21
#